data_3edf81af2721dda492f9ec5007f2b47f
#
_entry.id   3edf81af2721dda492f9ec5007f2b47f
#
_cell.length_a   1.000
_cell.length_b   1.000
_cell.length_c   1.000
_cell.angle_alpha   90.00
_cell.angle_beta   90.00
_cell.angle_gamma   90.00
#
_symmetry.space_group_name_H-M   'P 1'
#
loop_
_entity.id
_entity.type
_entity.pdbx_description
1 polymer ?
#
loop_
_entity_poly.entity_id
_entity_poly.type
_entity_poly.pdbx_seq_one_letter_code
_entity_poly.pdbx_strand_id
1 'polypeptide(L)'
;MKTYVGCCGYCLARSKYYTVFNVVELQETFYDIPDIDKLKRYRYEAPESFAFSLKAWQAVTHPLDLPTWRKAKNVPDKSLSNRYGFLRPTKEVFEAWEKVVEAAEILNAKVVVIQTPPSFGIAKKTIEML
;
A
#
# COMPACT_ATOMS: atom_id res chain seq x y z
N MET A 1 -14.36 -20.99 10.78
CA MET A 1 -13.40 -19.86 10.60
C MET A 1 -12.61 -20.10 9.33
N LYS A 2 -12.49 -19.09 8.48
CA LYS A 2 -11.70 -19.17 7.25
C LYS A 2 -10.28 -18.70 7.49
N THR A 3 -9.29 -19.51 7.10
CA THR A 3 -7.88 -19.16 7.23
C THR A 3 -7.32 -18.74 5.88
N TYR A 4 -6.55 -17.67 5.85
CA TYR A 4 -5.85 -17.17 4.68
C TYR A 4 -4.35 -17.38 4.85
N VAL A 5 -3.73 -18.05 3.87
CA VAL A 5 -2.28 -18.30 3.85
C VAL A 5 -1.72 -17.80 2.53
N GLY A 6 -0.69 -17.00 2.60
CA GLY A 6 -0.05 -16.42 1.42
C GLY A 6 1.29 -15.78 1.75
N CYS A 7 1.82 -15.06 0.76
CA CYS A 7 3.12 -14.39 0.85
C CYS A 7 2.99 -12.87 0.75
N CYS A 8 4.03 -12.18 1.19
CA CYS A 8 4.26 -10.77 0.91
C CYS A 8 4.80 -10.66 -0.53
N GLY A 9 3.90 -10.32 -1.46
CA GLY A 9 4.18 -10.36 -2.89
C GLY A 9 4.03 -11.77 -3.49
N TYR A 10 4.00 -11.83 -4.82
CA TYR A 10 3.90 -13.09 -5.53
C TYR A 10 5.26 -13.80 -5.54
N CYS A 11 5.39 -14.86 -4.76
CA CYS A 11 6.61 -15.67 -4.70
C CYS A 11 6.67 -16.74 -5.80
N LEU A 12 5.62 -16.86 -6.61
CA LEU A 12 5.48 -17.75 -7.76
C LEU A 12 4.86 -16.97 -8.92
N ALA A 13 4.90 -17.55 -10.12
CA ALA A 13 4.07 -17.04 -11.22
C ALA A 13 2.61 -16.95 -10.76
N ARG A 14 1.90 -15.86 -11.11
CA ARG A 14 0.56 -15.60 -10.57
C ARG A 14 -0.42 -16.75 -10.77
N SER A 15 -0.45 -17.33 -11.96
CA SER A 15 -1.36 -18.46 -12.25
C SER A 15 -1.14 -19.64 -11.31
N LYS A 16 0.12 -19.95 -11.00
CA LYS A 16 0.46 -21.00 -10.05
C LYS A 16 0.19 -20.59 -8.60
N TYR A 17 0.46 -19.34 -8.27
CA TYR A 17 0.22 -18.78 -6.94
C TYR A 17 -1.24 -18.98 -6.50
N TYR A 18 -2.19 -18.70 -7.37
CA TYR A 18 -3.61 -18.86 -7.08
C TYR A 18 -4.05 -20.30 -6.82
N THR A 19 -3.26 -21.29 -7.25
CA THR A 19 -3.54 -22.72 -6.96
C THR A 19 -2.99 -23.17 -5.60
N VAL A 20 -2.02 -22.45 -5.05
CA VAL A 20 -1.32 -22.83 -3.82
C VAL A 20 -1.78 -21.98 -2.63
N PHE A 21 -1.99 -20.69 -2.84
CA PHE A 21 -2.33 -19.73 -1.78
C PHE A 21 -3.68 -19.09 -2.03
N ASN A 22 -4.31 -18.59 -0.97
CA ASN A 22 -5.62 -17.94 -1.06
C ASN A 22 -5.60 -16.44 -0.72
N VAL A 23 -4.43 -15.88 -0.48
CA VAL A 23 -4.23 -14.45 -0.25
C VAL A 23 -2.84 -14.01 -0.71
N VAL A 24 -2.72 -12.77 -1.13
CA VAL A 24 -1.44 -12.09 -1.35
C VAL A 24 -1.49 -10.71 -0.70
N GLU A 25 -0.38 -10.30 -0.08
CA GLU A 25 -0.17 -8.91 0.31
C GLU A 25 0.69 -8.24 -0.77
N LEU A 26 0.10 -7.31 -1.53
CA LEU A 26 0.83 -6.58 -2.57
C LEU A 26 1.81 -5.61 -1.92
N GLN A 27 3.10 -5.73 -2.29
CA GLN A 27 4.17 -4.89 -1.78
C GLN A 27 4.45 -3.68 -2.70
N GLU A 28 4.20 -3.84 -4.00
CA GLU A 28 4.44 -2.79 -5.00
C GLU A 28 3.62 -1.53 -4.75
N THR A 29 2.44 -1.65 -4.17
CA THR A 29 1.55 -0.54 -3.82
C THR A 29 2.16 0.41 -2.80
N PHE A 30 3.13 -0.06 -2.02
CA PHE A 30 3.87 0.76 -1.07
C PHE A 30 4.77 1.79 -1.77
N TYR A 31 5.44 1.40 -2.85
CA TYR A 31 6.37 2.28 -3.58
C TYR A 31 5.64 3.22 -4.54
N ASP A 32 4.77 2.68 -5.36
CA ASP A 32 3.91 3.44 -6.27
C ASP A 32 2.59 2.69 -6.41
N ILE A 33 1.48 3.41 -6.37
CA ILE A 33 0.18 2.79 -6.67
C ILE A 33 0.17 2.42 -8.15
N PRO A 34 -0.04 1.13 -8.49
CA PRO A 34 -0.17 0.71 -9.88
C PRO A 34 -1.35 1.40 -10.57
N ASP A 35 -1.29 1.50 -11.89
CA ASP A 35 -2.41 2.04 -12.65
C ASP A 35 -3.67 1.17 -12.50
N ILE A 36 -4.81 1.77 -12.77
CA ILE A 36 -6.12 1.16 -12.59
C ILE A 36 -6.27 -0.13 -13.43
N ASP A 37 -5.76 -0.13 -14.66
CA ASP A 37 -5.86 -1.29 -15.55
C ASP A 37 -5.07 -2.48 -15.01
N LYS A 38 -3.90 -2.24 -14.43
CA LYS A 38 -3.10 -3.29 -13.79
C LYS A 38 -3.81 -3.87 -12.56
N LEU A 39 -4.40 -3.03 -11.73
CA LEU A 39 -5.16 -3.47 -10.55
C LEU A 39 -6.40 -4.29 -10.94
N LYS A 40 -7.13 -3.84 -11.96
CA LYS A 40 -8.27 -4.58 -12.52
C LYS A 40 -7.85 -5.94 -13.07
N ARG A 41 -6.70 -6.00 -13.74
CA ARG A 41 -6.14 -7.25 -14.27
C ARG A 41 -5.82 -8.22 -13.15
N TYR A 42 -5.19 -7.77 -12.08
CA TYR A 42 -4.91 -8.62 -10.92
C TYR A 42 -6.20 -9.21 -10.35
N ARG A 43 -7.22 -8.39 -10.17
CA ARG A 43 -8.51 -8.89 -9.65
C ARG A 43 -9.16 -9.88 -10.60
N TYR A 44 -9.14 -9.59 -11.90
CA TYR A 44 -9.76 -10.43 -12.91
C TYR A 44 -9.06 -11.79 -13.06
N GLU A 45 -7.72 -11.83 -13.04
CA GLU A 45 -6.94 -13.07 -13.16
C GLU A 45 -7.09 -13.98 -11.94
N ALA A 46 -7.33 -13.44 -10.77
CA ALA A 46 -7.46 -14.22 -9.55
C ALA A 46 -8.84 -14.86 -9.42
N PRO A 47 -8.94 -16.03 -8.78
CA PRO A 47 -10.24 -16.60 -8.44
C PRO A 47 -11.07 -15.64 -7.60
N GLU A 48 -12.40 -15.72 -7.72
CA GLU A 48 -13.31 -14.85 -6.94
C GLU A 48 -13.10 -14.99 -5.44
N SER A 49 -12.79 -16.20 -4.97
CA SER A 49 -12.53 -16.51 -3.56
C SER A 49 -11.14 -16.06 -3.08
N PHE A 50 -10.24 -15.64 -4.00
CA PHE A 50 -8.90 -15.20 -3.67
C PHE A 50 -8.94 -13.80 -3.03
N ALA A 51 -8.23 -13.64 -1.90
CA ALA A 51 -8.18 -12.39 -1.17
C ALA A 51 -6.94 -11.57 -1.51
N PHE A 52 -7.14 -10.26 -1.63
CA PHE A 52 -6.04 -9.29 -1.71
C PHE A 52 -5.91 -8.52 -0.39
N SER A 53 -4.68 -8.29 -0.02
CA SER A 53 -4.25 -7.30 0.95
C SER A 53 -3.22 -6.41 0.25
N LEU A 54 -3.09 -5.16 0.65
CA LEU A 54 -2.09 -4.27 0.07
C LEU A 54 -1.46 -3.39 1.15
N LYS A 55 -0.21 -3.01 0.93
CA LYS A 55 0.43 -1.98 1.74
C LYS A 55 -0.03 -0.60 1.26
N ALA A 56 -0.36 0.25 2.21
CA ALA A 56 -0.63 1.66 1.93
C ALA A 56 0.58 2.32 1.27
N TRP A 57 0.32 3.20 0.32
CA TRP A 57 1.37 3.93 -0.39
C TRP A 57 2.21 4.75 0.58
N GLN A 58 3.54 4.69 0.42
CA GLN A 58 4.49 5.37 1.31
C GLN A 58 4.27 6.88 1.45
N ALA A 59 3.58 7.52 0.51
CA ALA A 59 3.20 8.93 0.62
C ALA A 59 2.34 9.23 1.87
N VAL A 60 1.64 8.21 2.38
CA VAL A 60 0.84 8.31 3.62
C VAL A 60 1.73 8.19 4.86
N THR A 61 2.76 7.34 4.81
CA THR A 61 3.50 6.89 5.99
C THR A 61 4.94 7.41 6.07
N HIS A 62 5.59 7.67 4.93
CA HIS A 62 7.02 7.97 4.85
C HIS A 62 7.28 9.35 4.25
N PRO A 63 7.92 10.28 4.97
CA PRO A 63 8.42 11.53 4.38
C PRO A 63 9.36 11.28 3.21
N LEU A 64 9.48 12.26 2.29
CA LEU A 64 10.22 12.10 1.03
C LEU A 64 11.73 11.96 1.18
N ASP A 65 12.28 12.31 2.34
CA ASP A 65 13.70 12.21 2.65
C ASP A 65 14.14 10.78 3.05
N LEU A 66 13.18 9.86 3.24
CA LEU A 66 13.50 8.49 3.63
C LEU A 66 13.95 7.63 2.44
N PRO A 67 14.85 6.63 2.69
CA PRO A 67 15.45 5.84 1.62
C PRO A 67 14.47 5.03 0.77
N THR A 68 13.30 4.70 1.29
CA THR A 68 12.29 3.91 0.58
C THR A 68 11.82 4.57 -0.72
N TRP A 69 11.92 5.89 -0.80
CA TRP A 69 11.54 6.65 -2.00
C TRP A 69 12.49 6.43 -3.19
N ARG A 70 13.69 5.89 -2.96
CA ARG A 70 14.62 5.55 -4.05
C ARG A 70 14.07 4.49 -5.00
N LYS A 71 13.13 3.66 -4.54
CA LYS A 71 12.48 2.62 -5.35
C LYS A 71 11.21 3.09 -6.04
N ALA A 72 10.75 4.31 -5.76
CA ALA A 72 9.59 4.89 -6.40
C ALA A 72 9.93 5.42 -7.79
N LYS A 73 9.01 5.29 -8.73
CA LYS A 73 9.13 5.85 -10.09
C LYS A 73 8.77 7.32 -10.11
N ASN A 74 7.78 7.71 -9.32
CA ASN A 74 7.25 9.06 -9.26
C ASN A 74 7.47 9.62 -7.86
N VAL A 75 8.46 10.49 -7.72
CA VAL A 75 8.79 11.12 -6.44
C VAL A 75 8.39 12.60 -6.50
N PRO A 76 7.54 13.08 -5.57
CA PRO A 76 7.25 14.51 -5.47
C PRO A 76 8.51 15.33 -5.19
N ASP A 77 8.44 16.64 -5.40
CA ASP A 77 9.54 17.53 -5.09
C ASP A 77 9.93 17.44 -3.61
N LYS A 78 11.21 17.25 -3.34
CA LYS A 78 11.73 17.07 -1.97
C LYS A 78 11.47 18.27 -1.05
N SER A 79 11.24 19.45 -1.60
CA SER A 79 10.82 20.63 -0.82
C SER A 79 9.49 20.43 -0.11
N LEU A 80 8.68 19.44 -0.57
CA LEU A 80 7.40 19.09 0.01
C LEU A 80 7.48 17.96 1.04
N SER A 81 8.69 17.58 1.49
CA SER A 81 8.85 16.42 2.41
C SER A 81 8.00 16.53 3.67
N ASN A 82 7.84 17.73 4.22
CA ASN A 82 7.01 17.98 5.40
C ASN A 82 5.50 17.88 5.13
N ARG A 83 5.08 17.71 3.87
CA ARG A 83 3.69 17.56 3.47
C ARG A 83 3.28 16.10 3.31
N TYR A 84 4.24 15.17 3.27
CA TYR A 84 4.03 13.73 3.05
C TYR A 84 4.44 12.93 4.28
N GLY A 85 3.86 11.75 4.40
CA GLY A 85 4.23 10.79 5.44
C GLY A 85 3.73 11.10 6.84
N PHE A 86 4.05 10.19 7.76
CA PHE A 86 3.70 10.27 9.19
C PHE A 86 2.20 10.44 9.47
N LEU A 87 1.33 10.01 8.55
CA LEU A 87 -0.11 10.18 8.69
C LEU A 87 -0.52 11.64 8.96
N ARG A 88 0.24 12.60 8.41
CA ARG A 88 -0.02 14.02 8.64
C ARG A 88 -1.39 14.45 8.08
N PRO A 89 -2.08 15.37 8.75
CA PRO A 89 -3.35 15.87 8.25
C PRO A 89 -3.15 16.94 7.15
N THR A 90 -2.41 16.58 6.11
CA THR A 90 -2.14 17.44 4.96
C THR A 90 -3.00 17.03 3.77
N LYS A 91 -3.24 17.96 2.85
CA LYS A 91 -3.95 17.68 1.60
C LYS A 91 -3.27 16.54 0.82
N GLU A 92 -1.94 16.56 0.76
CA GLU A 92 -1.13 15.58 0.04
C GLU A 92 -1.31 14.16 0.61
N VAL A 93 -1.32 14.02 1.94
CA VAL A 93 -1.55 12.71 2.59
C VAL A 93 -2.99 12.24 2.38
N PHE A 94 -3.98 13.12 2.47
CA PHE A 94 -5.37 12.75 2.18
C PHE A 94 -5.56 12.30 0.72
N GLU A 95 -4.97 13.01 -0.23
CA GLU A 95 -5.01 12.61 -1.65
C GLU A 95 -4.31 11.27 -1.88
N ALA A 96 -3.18 11.04 -1.22
CA ALA A 96 -2.48 9.76 -1.27
C ALA A 96 -3.34 8.63 -0.69
N TRP A 97 -4.01 8.88 0.42
CA TRP A 97 -4.92 7.91 1.02
C TRP A 97 -6.11 7.58 0.12
N GLU A 98 -6.69 8.57 -0.55
CA GLU A 98 -7.77 8.34 -1.52
C GLU A 98 -7.33 7.37 -2.64
N LYS A 99 -6.08 7.49 -3.11
CA LYS A 99 -5.52 6.54 -4.09
C LYS A 99 -5.37 5.13 -3.53
N VAL A 100 -5.01 5.01 -2.26
CA VAL A 100 -4.95 3.70 -1.58
C VAL A 100 -6.35 3.09 -1.49
N VAL A 101 -7.35 3.88 -1.12
CA VAL A 101 -8.75 3.43 -1.03
C VAL A 101 -9.26 2.98 -2.40
N GLU A 102 -8.99 3.74 -3.46
CA GLU A 102 -9.37 3.37 -4.82
C GLU A 102 -8.76 2.03 -5.22
N ALA A 103 -7.46 1.84 -4.96
CA ALA A 103 -6.78 0.57 -5.24
C ALA A 103 -7.40 -0.59 -4.46
N ALA A 104 -7.70 -0.37 -3.18
CA ALA A 104 -8.34 -1.37 -2.33
C ALA A 104 -9.74 -1.75 -2.84
N GLU A 105 -10.52 -0.78 -3.30
CA GLU A 105 -11.84 -1.02 -3.87
C GLU A 105 -11.77 -1.83 -5.16
N ILE A 106 -10.86 -1.48 -6.08
CA ILE A 106 -10.68 -2.21 -7.34
C ILE A 106 -10.31 -3.67 -7.08
N LEU A 107 -9.41 -3.92 -6.12
CA LEU A 107 -8.98 -5.26 -5.73
C LEU A 107 -9.99 -6.00 -4.87
N ASN A 108 -11.01 -5.32 -4.39
CA ASN A 108 -11.88 -5.81 -3.31
C ASN A 108 -11.03 -6.32 -2.13
N ALA A 109 -10.04 -5.53 -1.73
CA ALA A 109 -9.06 -5.90 -0.72
C ALA A 109 -9.72 -6.05 0.66
N LYS A 110 -9.30 -7.06 1.40
CA LYS A 110 -9.79 -7.32 2.75
C LYS A 110 -9.05 -6.52 3.82
N VAL A 111 -7.78 -6.20 3.56
CA VAL A 111 -6.90 -5.53 4.52
C VAL A 111 -6.02 -4.54 3.79
N VAL A 112 -5.84 -3.36 4.37
CA VAL A 112 -4.80 -2.39 4.01
C VAL A 112 -3.82 -2.32 5.17
N VAL A 113 -2.55 -2.62 4.90
CA VAL A 113 -1.48 -2.58 5.89
C VAL A 113 -0.84 -1.20 5.90
N ILE A 114 -0.92 -0.51 7.01
CA ILE A 114 -0.26 0.77 7.23
C ILE A 114 1.03 0.51 7.98
N GLN A 115 2.16 0.56 7.28
CA GLN A 115 3.49 0.37 7.86
C GLN A 115 4.18 1.72 7.98
N THR A 116 4.40 2.15 9.21
CA THR A 116 5.11 3.40 9.51
C THR A 116 6.62 3.17 9.59
N PRO A 117 7.45 4.20 9.29
CA PRO A 117 8.89 4.07 9.44
C PRO A 117 9.30 4.04 10.92
N PRO A 118 10.50 3.54 11.26
CA PRO A 118 11.00 3.53 12.64
C PRO A 118 11.05 4.91 13.29
N SER A 119 11.19 5.97 12.51
CA SER A 119 11.18 7.35 12.98
C SER A 119 9.78 7.87 13.37
N PHE A 120 8.72 7.11 13.08
CA PHE A 120 7.37 7.43 13.53
C PHE A 120 7.20 7.00 14.99
N GLY A 121 7.49 7.92 15.91
CA GLY A 121 7.41 7.67 17.34
C GLY A 121 6.03 7.92 17.93
N ILE A 122 5.73 7.29 19.06
CA ILE A 122 4.53 7.57 19.87
C ILE A 122 4.84 8.80 20.74
N ALA A 123 4.59 9.97 20.20
CA ALA A 123 4.65 11.24 20.94
C ALA A 123 3.24 11.83 21.02
N LYS A 124 3.00 12.70 22.00
CA LYS A 124 1.71 13.39 22.14
C LYS A 124 1.28 14.05 20.83
N LYS A 125 2.20 14.76 20.18
CA LYS A 125 1.96 15.41 18.87
C LYS A 125 1.60 14.41 17.77
N THR A 126 2.20 13.22 17.77
CA THR A 126 1.89 12.16 16.81
C THR A 126 0.48 11.62 17.01
N ILE A 127 0.08 11.43 18.27
CA ILE A 127 -1.27 10.97 18.61
C ILE A 127 -2.32 11.99 18.20
N GLU A 128 -2.06 13.29 18.42
CA GLU A 128 -2.95 14.38 18.02
C GLU A 128 -3.13 14.49 16.50
N MET A 129 -2.20 13.93 15.70
CA MET A 129 -2.26 13.91 14.23
C MET A 129 -3.03 12.70 13.67
N LEU A 130 -3.31 11.71 14.48
CA LEU A 130 -4.06 10.52 14.09
C LEU A 130 -5.57 10.74 14.21
#